data_726eb2fc48a62f51aac077d504fbf829
#
_entry.id   726eb2fc48a62f51aac077d504fbf829
#
_cell.length_a   1.000
_cell.length_b   1.000
_cell.length_c   1.000
_cell.angle_alpha   90.00
_cell.angle_beta   90.00
_cell.angle_gamma   90.00
#
_symmetry.space_group_name_H-M   'P 1'
#
loop_
_entity.id
_entity.type
_entity.pdbx_description
1 polymer ?
#
loop_
_entity_poly.entity_id
_entity_poly.type
_entity_poly.pdbx_seq_one_letter_code
_entity_poly.pdbx_strand_id
1 'polypeptide(L)'
;NEMIEVFDLQGTTNTISLFTNDSEAGHIKINSLSIDQQGWSGEYFSDIPVSIKAVPEFGFAFSHWANQYSLGDSINLMIDQNMTMIAHFVEIQNPYQDLIVINEINYHSSDDFDTGDWVELYNNSNQDIDISQWKFMDSDDSHIFTISDGVVIESGGYLVLCRDSSDFSQFLPNVENYIGEVDFGFSNGGELLRLMDNDDGIVDYVSYDDSAPWPLEPDGEGMTLELLNPSLNKL
;
A
#
# COMPACT_ATOMS: atom_id res chain seq x y z
N ASN A 1 -34.09 -20.34 14.68
CA ASN A 1 -34.74 -21.33 13.82
C ASN A 1 -35.88 -20.76 12.95
N GLU A 2 -36.31 -19.52 13.15
CA GLU A 2 -37.34 -18.88 12.32
C GLU A 2 -36.93 -18.80 10.83
N MET A 3 -35.66 -18.58 10.50
CA MET A 3 -35.19 -18.54 9.10
C MET A 3 -35.36 -19.90 8.40
N ILE A 4 -35.19 -21.01 9.09
CA ILE A 4 -35.35 -22.36 8.50
C ILE A 4 -36.80 -22.59 8.06
N GLU A 5 -37.74 -22.16 8.86
CA GLU A 5 -39.19 -22.32 8.56
C GLU A 5 -39.65 -21.36 7.45
N VAL A 6 -39.10 -20.12 7.41
CA VAL A 6 -39.50 -19.10 6.43
C VAL A 6 -38.94 -19.38 5.04
N PHE A 7 -37.72 -19.93 4.94
CA PHE A 7 -37.04 -20.19 3.68
C PHE A 7 -36.97 -21.66 3.26
N ASP A 8 -37.67 -22.56 4.01
CA ASP A 8 -37.72 -24.03 3.76
C ASP A 8 -36.31 -24.65 3.61
N LEU A 9 -35.34 -24.20 4.42
CA LEU A 9 -33.97 -24.70 4.39
C LEU A 9 -33.91 -26.09 5.02
N GLN A 10 -33.45 -27.08 4.27
CA GLN A 10 -33.40 -28.49 4.68
C GLN A 10 -32.03 -28.90 5.25
N GLY A 11 -31.00 -28.04 5.04
CA GLY A 11 -29.63 -28.33 5.44
C GLY A 11 -29.36 -28.18 6.93
N THR A 12 -28.33 -28.88 7.42
CA THR A 12 -27.75 -28.65 8.73
C THR A 12 -26.82 -27.44 8.69
N THR A 13 -26.56 -26.82 9.83
CA THR A 13 -25.51 -25.77 9.93
C THR A 13 -24.17 -26.42 10.27
N ASN A 14 -23.11 -25.91 9.67
CA ASN A 14 -21.72 -26.23 9.96
C ASN A 14 -20.91 -24.96 10.22
N THR A 15 -19.88 -25.10 11.03
CA THR A 15 -19.01 -23.99 11.39
C THR A 15 -17.87 -23.89 10.38
N ILE A 16 -17.64 -22.68 9.86
CA ILE A 16 -16.39 -22.34 9.20
C ILE A 16 -15.58 -21.39 10.08
N SER A 17 -14.30 -21.68 10.23
CA SER A 17 -13.32 -20.81 10.91
C SER A 17 -12.30 -20.31 9.91
N LEU A 18 -12.11 -18.99 9.87
CA LEU A 18 -11.24 -18.30 8.91
C LEU A 18 -10.13 -17.58 9.65
N PHE A 19 -8.91 -17.73 9.18
CA PHE A 19 -7.71 -17.12 9.73
C PHE A 19 -6.81 -16.59 8.62
N THR A 20 -5.95 -15.63 8.96
CA THR A 20 -4.80 -15.20 8.14
C THR A 20 -3.51 -15.62 8.86
N ASN A 21 -2.44 -15.81 8.10
CA ASN A 21 -1.09 -15.97 8.69
C ASN A 21 -0.61 -14.67 9.34
N ASP A 22 -1.06 -13.54 8.79
CA ASP A 22 -0.76 -12.19 9.25
C ASP A 22 -1.93 -11.27 8.92
N SER A 23 -2.50 -10.59 9.92
CA SER A 23 -3.65 -9.70 9.75
C SER A 23 -3.27 -8.36 9.09
N GLU A 24 -2.00 -7.98 9.11
CA GLU A 24 -1.50 -6.79 8.44
C GLU A 24 -1.18 -7.03 6.96
N ALA A 25 -0.95 -8.30 6.60
CA ALA A 25 -0.67 -8.70 5.22
C ALA A 25 -1.91 -8.91 4.35
N GLY A 26 -3.10 -8.99 4.96
CA GLY A 26 -4.35 -9.18 4.23
C GLY A 26 -5.50 -9.66 5.10
N HIS A 27 -6.70 -9.59 4.54
CA HIS A 27 -7.93 -10.00 5.20
C HIS A 27 -8.74 -11.00 4.35
N ILE A 28 -9.79 -11.56 4.94
CA ILE A 28 -10.68 -12.50 4.25
C ILE A 28 -12.08 -11.89 4.14
N LYS A 29 -12.68 -12.02 2.96
CA LYS A 29 -14.13 -11.76 2.76
C LYS A 29 -14.89 -13.07 2.69
N ILE A 30 -16.01 -13.15 3.38
CA ILE A 30 -16.98 -14.25 3.24
C ILE A 30 -18.33 -13.63 2.86
N ASN A 31 -18.83 -13.94 1.65
CA ASN A 31 -19.95 -13.24 1.03
C ASN A 31 -19.72 -11.73 1.05
N SER A 32 -20.53 -10.95 1.78
CA SER A 32 -20.40 -9.50 1.93
C SER A 32 -19.68 -9.06 3.21
N LEU A 33 -19.28 -10.00 4.08
CA LEU A 33 -18.62 -9.70 5.35
C LEU A 33 -17.10 -9.64 5.14
N SER A 34 -16.46 -8.52 5.49
CA SER A 34 -15.01 -8.39 5.63
C SER A 34 -14.59 -8.79 7.03
N ILE A 35 -13.53 -9.58 7.14
CA ILE A 35 -12.99 -10.10 8.40
C ILE A 35 -11.58 -9.50 8.55
N ASP A 36 -11.50 -8.39 9.26
CA ASP A 36 -10.28 -7.60 9.44
C ASP A 36 -9.52 -7.98 10.74
N GLN A 37 -9.86 -9.11 11.34
CA GLN A 37 -9.23 -9.64 12.55
C GLN A 37 -8.56 -10.99 12.26
N GLN A 38 -7.56 -11.33 13.07
CA GLN A 38 -6.72 -12.51 12.87
C GLN A 38 -7.47 -13.86 12.87
N GLY A 39 -8.71 -13.91 13.36
CA GLY A 39 -9.52 -15.12 13.33
C GLY A 39 -11.00 -14.83 13.55
N TRP A 40 -11.83 -15.58 12.85
CA TRP A 40 -13.28 -15.46 12.90
C TRP A 40 -13.94 -16.83 12.68
N SER A 41 -15.13 -17.04 13.24
CA SER A 41 -15.93 -18.24 13.02
C SER A 41 -17.40 -17.88 12.86
N GLY A 42 -18.08 -18.57 11.95
CA GLY A 42 -19.52 -18.44 11.72
C GLY A 42 -20.18 -19.74 11.31
N GLU A 43 -21.50 -19.81 11.48
CA GLU A 43 -22.33 -20.95 11.10
C GLU A 43 -23.04 -20.68 9.76
N TYR A 44 -22.97 -21.63 8.84
CA TYR A 44 -23.60 -21.57 7.52
C TYR A 44 -24.40 -22.85 7.23
N PHE A 45 -25.47 -22.70 6.47
CA PHE A 45 -26.25 -23.83 6.00
C PHE A 45 -25.47 -24.65 4.96
N SER A 46 -25.51 -25.97 5.08
CA SER A 46 -24.74 -26.89 4.22
C SER A 46 -25.15 -26.89 2.76
N ASP A 47 -26.38 -26.50 2.46
CA ASP A 47 -26.97 -26.46 1.10
C ASP A 47 -26.95 -25.08 0.45
N ILE A 48 -26.32 -24.09 1.11
CA ILE A 48 -26.15 -22.74 0.56
C ILE A 48 -24.66 -22.48 0.32
N PRO A 49 -24.26 -22.20 -0.95
CA PRO A 49 -22.88 -21.91 -1.25
C PRO A 49 -22.45 -20.59 -0.61
N VAL A 50 -21.20 -20.54 -0.14
CA VAL A 50 -20.55 -19.33 0.33
C VAL A 50 -19.38 -18.96 -0.57
N SER A 51 -19.22 -17.66 -0.81
CA SER A 51 -18.08 -17.11 -1.50
C SER A 51 -17.04 -16.67 -0.48
N ILE A 52 -15.81 -17.13 -0.63
CA ILE A 52 -14.68 -16.76 0.23
C ILE A 52 -13.59 -16.17 -0.65
N LYS A 53 -13.07 -15.02 -0.26
CA LYS A 53 -11.98 -14.35 -0.98
C LYS A 53 -10.89 -13.91 0.00
N ALA A 54 -9.65 -14.26 -0.32
CA ALA A 54 -8.47 -13.67 0.30
C ALA A 54 -8.17 -12.33 -0.40
N VAL A 55 -8.00 -11.28 0.38
CA VAL A 55 -7.73 -9.92 -0.12
C VAL A 55 -6.40 -9.47 0.49
N PRO A 56 -5.31 -9.46 -0.27
CA PRO A 56 -4.05 -8.95 0.22
C PRO A 56 -4.10 -7.43 0.44
N GLU A 57 -3.38 -6.96 1.44
CA GLU A 57 -3.07 -5.54 1.60
C GLU A 57 -1.97 -5.12 0.63
N PHE A 58 -1.80 -3.80 0.46
CA PHE A 58 -0.79 -3.24 -0.42
C PHE A 58 0.62 -3.74 -0.02
N GLY A 59 1.44 -4.11 -1.01
CA GLY A 59 2.76 -4.72 -0.76
C GLY A 59 2.76 -6.24 -0.55
N PHE A 60 1.59 -6.86 -0.48
CA PHE A 60 1.46 -8.30 -0.28
C PHE A 60 0.72 -8.99 -1.44
N ALA A 61 0.93 -10.29 -1.56
CA ALA A 61 0.20 -11.15 -2.48
C ALA A 61 -0.41 -12.35 -1.75
N PHE A 62 -1.59 -12.79 -2.20
CA PHE A 62 -2.11 -14.07 -1.76
C PHE A 62 -1.25 -15.20 -2.30
N SER A 63 -0.74 -16.05 -1.42
CA SER A 63 0.07 -17.20 -1.79
C SER A 63 -0.77 -18.46 -1.97
N HIS A 64 -1.48 -18.87 -0.93
CA HIS A 64 -2.29 -20.09 -0.93
C HIS A 64 -3.21 -20.16 0.29
N TRP A 65 -4.19 -21.06 0.23
CA TRP A 65 -4.92 -21.52 1.40
C TRP A 65 -4.16 -22.69 2.04
N ALA A 66 -3.99 -22.69 3.37
CA ALA A 66 -3.28 -23.75 4.07
C ALA A 66 -3.84 -25.13 3.70
N ASN A 67 -2.96 -26.06 3.33
CA ASN A 67 -3.29 -27.42 2.86
C ASN A 67 -4.16 -27.50 1.59
N GLN A 68 -4.37 -26.37 0.86
CA GLN A 68 -5.20 -26.32 -0.35
C GLN A 68 -4.54 -25.43 -1.43
N TYR A 69 -3.32 -25.77 -1.80
CA TYR A 69 -2.46 -24.98 -2.73
C TYR A 69 -3.01 -24.82 -4.16
N SER A 70 -4.00 -25.63 -4.54
CA SER A 70 -4.60 -25.56 -5.90
C SER A 70 -5.75 -24.60 -6.01
N LEU A 71 -6.21 -24.01 -4.91
CA LEU A 71 -7.30 -23.03 -4.91
C LEU A 71 -6.76 -21.63 -5.16
N GLY A 72 -7.48 -20.87 -5.98
CA GLY A 72 -7.23 -19.44 -6.16
C GLY A 72 -7.59 -18.61 -4.92
N ASP A 73 -7.35 -17.32 -4.98
CA ASP A 73 -7.69 -16.35 -3.95
C ASP A 73 -9.21 -16.26 -3.69
N SER A 74 -10.02 -16.60 -4.68
CA SER A 74 -11.48 -16.53 -4.64
C SER A 74 -12.09 -17.90 -4.93
N ILE A 75 -12.90 -18.39 -4.00
CA ILE A 75 -13.52 -19.73 -4.04
C ILE A 75 -14.99 -19.67 -3.66
N ASN A 76 -15.78 -20.58 -4.27
CA ASN A 76 -17.16 -20.85 -3.87
C ASN A 76 -17.26 -22.30 -3.42
N LEU A 77 -17.79 -22.51 -2.25
CA LEU A 77 -17.91 -23.87 -1.68
C LEU A 77 -19.16 -24.04 -0.82
N MET A 78 -19.56 -25.30 -0.64
CA MET A 78 -20.57 -25.71 0.34
C MET A 78 -19.88 -26.05 1.66
N ILE A 79 -20.45 -25.62 2.78
CA ILE A 79 -19.94 -25.94 4.12
C ILE A 79 -20.65 -27.20 4.62
N ASP A 80 -20.29 -28.37 4.07
CA ASP A 80 -20.90 -29.65 4.36
C ASP A 80 -20.41 -30.31 5.64
N GLN A 81 -19.34 -29.78 6.23
CA GLN A 81 -18.77 -30.16 7.52
C GLN A 81 -18.06 -28.96 8.17
N ASN A 82 -17.79 -29.07 9.47
CA ASN A 82 -16.96 -28.06 10.13
C ASN A 82 -15.58 -28.00 9.49
N MET A 83 -15.13 -26.79 9.16
CA MET A 83 -13.86 -26.61 8.47
C MET A 83 -13.11 -25.37 8.96
N THR A 84 -11.81 -25.39 8.74
CA THR A 84 -10.92 -24.26 8.99
C THR A 84 -10.15 -23.93 7.72
N MET A 85 -10.08 -22.66 7.38
CA MET A 85 -9.26 -22.15 6.28
C MET A 85 -8.34 -21.06 6.79
N ILE A 86 -7.10 -21.07 6.29
CA ILE A 86 -6.08 -20.06 6.62
C ILE A 86 -5.57 -19.50 5.31
N ALA A 87 -5.76 -18.21 5.07
CA ALA A 87 -5.16 -17.52 3.97
C ALA A 87 -3.70 -17.20 4.29
N HIS A 88 -2.79 -17.54 3.39
CA HIS A 88 -1.38 -17.17 3.48
C HIS A 88 -1.08 -16.06 2.50
N PHE A 89 -0.65 -14.93 3.04
CA PHE A 89 -0.12 -13.79 2.29
C PHE A 89 1.41 -13.77 2.42
N VAL A 90 2.07 -13.28 1.38
CA VAL A 90 3.52 -13.12 1.32
C VAL A 90 3.83 -11.73 0.80
N GLU A 91 4.89 -11.15 1.28
CA GLU A 91 5.39 -9.87 0.78
C GLU A 91 5.82 -9.98 -0.68
N ILE A 92 5.49 -8.98 -1.48
CA ILE A 92 5.95 -8.88 -2.88
C ILE A 92 7.38 -8.37 -2.84
N GLN A 93 8.33 -9.17 -3.30
CA GLN A 93 9.74 -8.80 -3.35
C GLN A 93 10.05 -8.04 -4.64
N ASN A 94 10.69 -6.88 -4.50
CA ASN A 94 11.21 -6.09 -5.60
C ASN A 94 12.75 -5.98 -5.47
N PRO A 95 13.54 -6.12 -6.55
CA PRO A 95 15.00 -6.05 -6.47
C PRO A 95 15.54 -4.68 -6.04
N TYR A 96 14.74 -3.63 -6.13
CA TYR A 96 15.11 -2.27 -5.73
C TYR A 96 14.55 -1.86 -4.37
N GLN A 97 13.76 -2.74 -3.71
CA GLN A 97 13.25 -2.53 -2.37
C GLN A 97 14.40 -2.19 -1.41
N ASP A 98 14.22 -1.19 -0.56
CA ASP A 98 15.22 -0.64 0.36
C ASP A 98 16.46 -0.01 -0.33
N LEU A 99 16.59 -0.09 -1.64
CA LEU A 99 17.66 0.57 -2.39
C LEU A 99 17.30 1.99 -2.80
N ILE A 100 16.09 2.21 -3.32
CA ILE A 100 15.52 3.54 -3.51
C ILE A 100 14.36 3.69 -2.56
N VAL A 101 14.40 4.72 -1.73
CA VAL A 101 13.39 4.96 -0.70
C VAL A 101 12.79 6.35 -0.83
N ILE A 102 11.53 6.50 -0.46
CA ILE A 102 10.89 7.77 -0.21
C ILE A 102 11.45 8.31 1.10
N ASN A 103 12.30 9.33 1.00
CA ASN A 103 13.09 9.86 2.12
C ASN A 103 12.42 11.03 2.83
N GLU A 104 11.82 11.94 2.07
CA GLU A 104 11.20 13.14 2.61
C GLU A 104 9.93 13.49 1.83
N ILE A 105 8.91 14.01 2.52
CA ILE A 105 7.63 14.39 1.94
C ILE A 105 7.25 15.76 2.45
N ASN A 106 6.96 16.68 1.53
CA ASN A 106 6.29 17.94 1.80
C ASN A 106 4.87 17.87 1.20
N TYR A 107 3.88 17.65 2.04
CA TYR A 107 2.49 17.52 1.64
C TYR A 107 1.65 18.76 1.99
N HIS A 108 2.17 19.66 2.83
CA HIS A 108 1.49 20.87 3.24
C HIS A 108 2.50 21.95 3.62
N SER A 109 2.90 22.76 2.67
CA SER A 109 3.78 23.91 2.91
C SER A 109 3.13 24.96 3.82
N SER A 110 3.93 25.77 4.49
CA SER A 110 3.40 26.94 5.20
C SER A 110 3.06 28.09 4.24
N ASP A 111 2.14 28.96 4.63
CA ASP A 111 1.69 30.11 3.81
C ASP A 111 2.84 31.05 3.41
N ASP A 112 3.90 31.17 4.23
CA ASP A 112 5.03 32.06 4.01
C ASP A 112 6.18 31.40 3.20
N PHE A 113 6.15 30.06 3.05
CA PHE A 113 7.17 29.28 2.35
C PHE A 113 6.50 28.14 1.59
N ASP A 114 5.75 28.51 0.56
CA ASP A 114 4.98 27.55 -0.23
C ASP A 114 5.79 27.04 -1.43
N THR A 115 6.43 25.87 -1.25
CA THR A 115 7.18 25.18 -2.30
C THR A 115 6.31 24.30 -3.19
N GLY A 116 5.01 24.24 -2.91
CA GLY A 116 4.14 23.19 -3.42
C GLY A 116 4.49 21.82 -2.84
N ASP A 117 3.75 20.81 -3.27
CA ASP A 117 3.97 19.42 -2.83
C ASP A 117 5.18 18.81 -3.53
N TRP A 118 5.98 18.04 -2.79
CA TRP A 118 7.10 17.32 -3.35
C TRP A 118 7.49 16.11 -2.49
N VAL A 119 8.18 15.17 -3.12
CA VAL A 119 8.78 14.01 -2.47
C VAL A 119 10.25 13.91 -2.85
N GLU A 120 11.10 13.56 -1.89
CA GLU A 120 12.50 13.25 -2.14
C GLU A 120 12.72 11.75 -2.14
N LEU A 121 13.36 11.26 -3.18
CA LEU A 121 13.86 9.90 -3.31
C LEU A 121 15.33 9.85 -2.93
N TYR A 122 15.74 8.85 -2.17
CA TYR A 122 17.13 8.61 -1.77
C TYR A 122 17.62 7.26 -2.26
N ASN A 123 18.80 7.22 -2.86
CA ASN A 123 19.50 5.99 -3.21
C ASN A 123 20.35 5.52 -2.02
N ASN A 124 19.82 4.59 -1.24
CA ASN A 124 20.45 3.99 -0.07
C ASN A 124 21.49 2.91 -0.45
N SER A 125 21.74 2.69 -1.73
CA SER A 125 22.67 1.66 -2.20
C SER A 125 24.08 2.21 -2.47
N ASN A 126 25.02 1.31 -2.76
CA ASN A 126 26.38 1.66 -3.14
C ASN A 126 26.59 1.67 -4.67
N GLN A 127 25.55 1.74 -5.46
CA GLN A 127 25.54 1.77 -6.92
C GLN A 127 24.59 2.84 -7.43
N ASP A 128 24.91 3.41 -8.60
CA ASP A 128 23.99 4.27 -9.31
C ASP A 128 22.79 3.44 -9.81
N ILE A 129 21.58 3.96 -9.63
CA ILE A 129 20.35 3.27 -10.04
C ILE A 129 19.63 4.10 -11.09
N ASP A 130 19.42 3.51 -12.26
CA ASP A 130 18.58 4.05 -13.32
C ASP A 130 17.11 3.82 -12.97
N ILE A 131 16.38 4.92 -12.78
CA ILE A 131 14.96 4.92 -12.44
C ILE A 131 14.09 5.39 -13.62
N SER A 132 14.60 5.29 -14.84
CA SER A 132 13.87 5.60 -16.07
C SER A 132 12.58 4.80 -16.16
N GLN A 133 11.50 5.47 -16.54
CA GLN A 133 10.15 4.89 -16.68
C GLN A 133 9.52 4.36 -15.37
N TRP A 134 10.15 4.62 -14.22
CA TRP A 134 9.50 4.36 -12.94
C TRP A 134 8.31 5.29 -12.76
N LYS A 135 7.37 4.88 -11.92
CA LYS A 135 6.13 5.60 -11.68
C LYS A 135 6.05 6.04 -10.23
N PHE A 136 5.71 7.30 -10.03
CA PHE A 136 5.32 7.81 -8.73
C PHE A 136 3.80 8.04 -8.74
N MET A 137 3.10 7.63 -7.70
CA MET A 137 1.65 7.60 -7.61
C MET A 137 1.20 7.95 -6.19
N ASP A 138 0.00 8.51 -6.06
CA ASP A 138 -0.70 8.66 -4.79
C ASP A 138 -1.75 7.53 -4.59
N SER A 139 -2.75 7.75 -3.73
CA SER A 139 -3.84 6.80 -3.46
C SER A 139 -4.79 6.57 -4.65
N ASP A 140 -4.84 7.50 -5.61
CA ASP A 140 -5.65 7.38 -6.82
C ASP A 140 -4.85 6.69 -7.94
N ASP A 141 -5.28 5.51 -8.35
CA ASP A 141 -4.60 4.74 -9.41
C ASP A 141 -4.57 5.44 -10.77
N SER A 142 -5.30 6.53 -10.96
CA SER A 142 -5.25 7.37 -12.17
C SER A 142 -4.18 8.46 -12.09
N HIS A 143 -3.65 8.78 -10.92
CA HIS A 143 -2.58 9.72 -10.71
C HIS A 143 -1.22 9.04 -10.88
N ILE A 144 -0.64 9.15 -12.06
CA ILE A 144 0.61 8.47 -12.43
C ILE A 144 1.60 9.49 -13.00
N PHE A 145 2.65 9.77 -12.26
CA PHE A 145 3.80 10.51 -12.80
C PHE A 145 4.88 9.52 -13.25
N THR A 146 5.19 9.51 -14.56
CA THR A 146 6.23 8.65 -15.12
C THR A 146 7.53 9.40 -15.25
N ILE A 147 8.58 8.89 -14.62
CA ILE A 147 9.94 9.46 -14.67
C ILE A 147 10.50 9.27 -16.08
N SER A 148 11.09 10.34 -16.64
CA SER A 148 11.64 10.35 -17.98
C SER A 148 12.83 9.40 -18.15
N ASP A 149 13.14 9.05 -19.41
CA ASP A 149 14.33 8.26 -19.75
C ASP A 149 15.63 9.00 -19.36
N GLY A 150 16.62 8.24 -18.92
CA GLY A 150 17.97 8.71 -18.60
C GLY A 150 18.10 9.32 -17.20
N VAL A 151 17.10 9.17 -16.34
CA VAL A 151 17.17 9.64 -14.96
C VAL A 151 17.84 8.56 -14.10
N VAL A 152 18.95 8.96 -13.48
CA VAL A 152 19.78 8.11 -12.61
C VAL A 152 19.95 8.79 -11.27
N ILE A 153 19.73 8.07 -10.17
CA ILE A 153 20.12 8.53 -8.83
C ILE A 153 21.46 7.89 -8.48
N GLU A 154 22.49 8.72 -8.34
CA GLU A 154 23.84 8.27 -7.97
C GLU A 154 23.83 7.58 -6.59
N SER A 155 24.81 6.73 -6.33
CA SER A 155 25.00 6.09 -5.02
C SER A 155 25.04 7.12 -3.87
N GLY A 156 24.14 6.98 -2.91
CA GLY A 156 23.98 7.94 -1.80
C GLY A 156 23.43 9.31 -2.25
N GLY A 157 22.90 9.41 -3.47
CA GLY A 157 22.30 10.62 -4.03
C GLY A 157 20.81 10.73 -3.76
N TYR A 158 20.28 11.92 -4.04
CA TYR A 158 18.88 12.28 -3.85
C TYR A 158 18.27 12.79 -5.16
N LEU A 159 16.97 12.69 -5.30
CA LEU A 159 16.19 13.29 -6.38
C LEU A 159 14.83 13.74 -5.85
N VAL A 160 14.46 14.99 -6.11
CA VAL A 160 13.14 15.51 -5.75
C VAL A 160 12.19 15.41 -6.94
N LEU A 161 10.98 14.91 -6.68
CA LEU A 161 9.85 15.01 -7.60
C LEU A 161 8.89 16.06 -7.04
N CYS A 162 8.72 17.19 -7.74
CA CYS A 162 7.91 18.30 -7.27
C CYS A 162 6.72 18.57 -8.19
N ARG A 163 5.64 19.09 -7.60
CA ARG A 163 4.41 19.43 -8.32
C ARG A 163 4.60 20.59 -9.27
N ASP A 164 5.28 21.64 -8.84
CA ASP A 164 5.55 22.85 -9.61
C ASP A 164 7.03 23.23 -9.51
N SER A 165 7.75 23.13 -10.63
CA SER A 165 9.18 23.41 -10.67
C SER A 165 9.50 24.90 -10.47
N SER A 166 8.56 25.80 -10.80
CA SER A 166 8.73 27.25 -10.62
C SER A 166 8.66 27.63 -9.15
N ASP A 167 7.66 27.14 -8.44
CA ASP A 167 7.49 27.39 -7.00
C ASP A 167 8.63 26.72 -6.23
N PHE A 168 8.92 25.45 -6.51
CA PHE A 168 10.02 24.74 -5.88
C PHE A 168 11.36 25.48 -6.03
N SER A 169 11.76 25.85 -7.24
CA SER A 169 13.04 26.52 -7.48
C SER A 169 13.09 27.96 -6.95
N GLN A 170 11.97 28.63 -6.83
CA GLN A 170 11.88 29.97 -6.26
C GLN A 170 12.25 29.95 -4.77
N PHE A 171 11.73 28.98 -4.02
CA PHE A 171 11.96 28.88 -2.58
C PHE A 171 13.21 28.07 -2.22
N LEU A 172 13.61 27.11 -3.08
CA LEU A 172 14.75 26.22 -2.88
C LEU A 172 15.78 26.34 -4.02
N PRO A 173 16.34 27.54 -4.29
CA PRO A 173 17.17 27.81 -5.47
C PRO A 173 18.53 27.09 -5.48
N ASN A 174 18.91 26.46 -4.37
CA ASN A 174 20.18 25.71 -4.27
C ASN A 174 20.00 24.20 -4.47
N VAL A 175 18.78 23.73 -4.63
CA VAL A 175 18.48 22.33 -4.97
C VAL A 175 18.46 22.20 -6.48
N GLU A 176 19.40 21.44 -7.05
CA GLU A 176 19.57 21.32 -8.50
C GLU A 176 19.02 20.00 -9.07
N ASN A 177 18.89 18.95 -8.21
CA ASN A 177 18.48 17.61 -8.59
C ASN A 177 16.99 17.40 -8.32
N TYR A 178 16.15 18.03 -9.12
CA TYR A 178 14.70 17.85 -9.07
C TYR A 178 14.10 17.67 -10.47
N ILE A 179 12.94 17.03 -10.49
CA ILE A 179 12.05 16.89 -11.66
C ILE A 179 10.70 17.48 -11.27
N GLY A 180 10.21 18.43 -12.07
CA GLY A 180 8.93 19.07 -11.83
C GLY A 180 7.77 18.43 -12.59
N GLU A 181 6.60 19.07 -12.41
CA GLU A 181 5.36 18.81 -13.15
C GLU A 181 4.70 17.47 -12.79
N VAL A 182 4.81 17.06 -11.52
CA VAL A 182 3.90 16.04 -10.97
C VAL A 182 2.49 16.64 -10.99
N ASP A 183 1.59 16.08 -11.79
CA ASP A 183 0.29 16.68 -12.15
C ASP A 183 -0.83 16.48 -11.08
N PHE A 184 -0.47 15.96 -9.93
CA PHE A 184 -1.36 15.80 -8.77
C PHE A 184 -0.70 16.35 -7.50
N GLY A 185 -1.53 16.73 -6.53
CA GLY A 185 -1.08 17.17 -5.21
C GLY A 185 -1.29 16.09 -4.18
N PHE A 186 -0.66 16.26 -3.02
CA PHE A 186 -0.76 15.33 -1.89
C PHE A 186 -1.86 15.77 -0.92
N SER A 187 -2.50 14.80 -0.28
CA SER A 187 -3.57 15.07 0.69
C SER A 187 -2.99 15.63 1.99
N ASN A 188 -3.49 16.78 2.44
CA ASN A 188 -3.10 17.35 3.74
C ASN A 188 -3.55 16.47 4.93
N GLY A 189 -4.56 15.63 4.74
CA GLY A 189 -5.09 14.72 5.76
C GLY A 189 -4.49 13.31 5.74
N GLY A 190 -3.42 13.10 4.97
CA GLY A 190 -2.77 11.79 4.85
C GLY A 190 -3.23 10.97 3.65
N GLU A 191 -2.33 10.18 3.10
CA GLU A 191 -2.59 9.25 2.01
C GLU A 191 -1.45 8.26 1.80
N LEU A 192 -1.63 7.34 0.85
CA LEU A 192 -0.62 6.39 0.39
C LEU A 192 0.14 6.97 -0.80
N LEU A 193 1.46 7.15 -0.68
CA LEU A 193 2.37 7.44 -1.79
C LEU A 193 3.12 6.18 -2.18
N ARG A 194 3.32 5.96 -3.49
CA ARG A 194 3.88 4.72 -4.04
C ARG A 194 4.95 5.02 -5.08
N LEU A 195 6.06 4.31 -5.00
CA LEU A 195 7.10 4.27 -6.03
C LEU A 195 7.12 2.88 -6.66
N MET A 196 6.91 2.83 -7.97
CA MET A 196 6.86 1.60 -8.75
C MET A 196 8.00 1.58 -9.76
N ASP A 197 8.58 0.42 -10.04
CA ASP A 197 9.53 0.28 -11.12
C ASP A 197 8.85 0.24 -12.51
N ASN A 198 9.63 0.07 -13.56
CA ASN A 198 9.15 0.02 -14.94
C ASN A 198 8.37 -1.26 -15.30
N ASP A 199 8.40 -2.28 -14.42
CA ASP A 199 7.62 -3.52 -14.53
C ASP A 199 6.38 -3.50 -13.61
N ASP A 200 6.02 -2.33 -13.07
CA ASP A 200 4.93 -2.14 -12.11
C ASP A 200 5.15 -2.88 -10.77
N GLY A 201 6.39 -3.20 -10.44
CA GLY A 201 6.77 -3.73 -9.15
C GLY A 201 6.87 -2.61 -8.11
N ILE A 202 6.35 -2.86 -6.89
CA ILE A 202 6.45 -1.91 -5.77
C ILE A 202 7.90 -1.82 -5.31
N VAL A 203 8.51 -0.65 -5.44
CA VAL A 203 9.86 -0.36 -4.94
C VAL A 203 9.79 0.13 -3.50
N ASP A 204 8.93 1.12 -3.25
CA ASP A 204 8.73 1.69 -1.93
C ASP A 204 7.36 2.33 -1.82
N TYR A 205 6.86 2.49 -0.61
CA TYR A 205 5.62 3.19 -0.33
C TYR A 205 5.61 3.74 1.10
N VAL A 206 4.79 4.76 1.31
CA VAL A 206 4.53 5.33 2.63
C VAL A 206 3.05 5.73 2.72
N SER A 207 2.39 5.32 3.80
CA SER A 207 1.04 5.79 4.13
C SER A 207 1.18 6.75 5.30
N TYR A 208 1.19 8.05 5.02
CA TYR A 208 1.29 9.08 6.06
C TYR A 208 -0.09 9.60 6.48
N ASP A 209 -0.12 10.29 7.61
CA ASP A 209 -1.32 10.89 8.20
C ASP A 209 -0.94 12.23 8.87
N ASP A 210 -1.89 13.14 9.02
CA ASP A 210 -1.76 14.42 9.73
C ASP A 210 -2.00 14.31 11.24
N SER A 211 -2.23 13.11 11.75
CA SER A 211 -2.58 12.82 13.14
C SER A 211 -1.61 11.82 13.79
N ALA A 212 -1.59 11.79 15.13
CA ALA A 212 -0.74 10.86 15.87
C ALA A 212 -0.98 9.41 15.48
N PRO A 213 0.07 8.57 15.29
CA PRO A 213 1.45 8.77 15.77
C PRO A 213 2.38 9.60 14.89
N TRP A 214 1.89 10.15 13.78
CA TRP A 214 2.69 11.01 12.89
C TRP A 214 3.01 12.36 13.55
N PRO A 215 4.15 13.02 13.19
CA PRO A 215 4.44 14.39 13.60
C PRO A 215 3.37 15.37 13.10
N LEU A 216 3.05 16.39 13.85
CA LEU A 216 2.03 17.39 13.46
C LEU A 216 2.63 18.61 12.74
N GLU A 217 3.92 18.86 12.93
CA GLU A 217 4.62 20.03 12.40
C GLU A 217 4.68 20.09 10.86
N PRO A 218 4.66 18.96 10.12
CA PRO A 218 4.56 18.97 8.66
C PRO A 218 3.22 19.45 8.11
N ASP A 219 2.18 19.53 8.94
CA ASP A 219 0.85 20.00 8.53
C ASP A 219 0.77 21.54 8.55
N GLY A 220 1.40 22.19 7.55
CA GLY A 220 1.32 23.64 7.32
C GLY A 220 2.23 24.52 8.21
N GLU A 221 3.07 23.94 9.10
CA GLU A 221 3.96 24.70 9.96
C GLU A 221 5.39 24.86 9.39
N GLY A 222 5.60 24.45 8.12
CA GLY A 222 6.87 24.64 7.38
C GLY A 222 7.93 23.58 7.63
N MET A 223 7.54 22.46 8.23
CA MET A 223 8.37 21.27 8.37
C MET A 223 7.94 20.22 7.32
N THR A 224 8.73 19.16 7.17
CA THR A 224 8.47 18.04 6.26
C THR A 224 8.46 16.73 7.05
N LEU A 225 7.91 15.68 6.47
CA LEU A 225 8.09 14.33 6.98
C LEU A 225 9.39 13.76 6.45
N GLU A 226 10.34 13.45 7.32
CA GLU A 226 11.64 12.89 6.94
C GLU A 226 11.82 11.49 7.55
N LEU A 227 12.34 10.57 6.73
CA LEU A 227 12.68 9.21 7.16
C LEU A 227 13.93 9.23 8.06
N LEU A 228 13.75 8.91 9.34
CA LEU A 228 14.84 8.97 10.34
C LEU A 228 16.01 8.03 10.02
N ASN A 229 15.74 6.91 9.36
CA ASN A 229 16.75 5.93 8.97
C ASN A 229 16.25 5.07 7.80
N PRO A 230 16.88 5.15 6.61
CA PRO A 230 16.51 4.38 5.44
C PRO A 230 16.58 2.85 5.61
N SER A 231 17.31 2.37 6.62
CA SER A 231 17.44 0.94 6.92
C SER A 231 16.41 0.42 7.93
N LEU A 232 15.49 1.26 8.43
CA LEU A 232 14.38 0.83 9.27
C LEU A 232 13.19 0.47 8.36
N ASN A 233 12.59 -0.71 8.65
CA ASN A 233 11.33 -1.06 8.01
C ASN A 233 10.30 0.05 8.29
N LYS A 234 9.66 0.52 7.25
CA LYS A 234 8.53 1.45 7.36
C LYS A 234 7.36 0.67 7.97
N LEU A 235 6.87 1.15 9.10
CA LEU A 235 5.70 0.61 9.78
C LEU A 235 4.42 1.01 9.05
#